data_8a4bc1f96379aff26f22f6b011238068
#
_entry.id   8a4bc1f96379aff26f22f6b011238068
#
_cell.length_a   1.000
_cell.length_b   1.000
_cell.length_c   1.000
_cell.angle_alpha   90.00
_cell.angle_beta   90.00
_cell.angle_gamma   90.00
#
_symmetry.space_group_name_H-M   'P 1'
#
loop_
_entity.id
_entity.type
_entity.pdbx_description
1 polymer ?
#
loop_
_entity_poly.entity_id
_entity_poly.type
_entity_poly.pdbx_seq_one_letter_code
_entity_poly.pdbx_strand_id
1 'polypeptide(L)'
;ILAITQAICDYRKSRGIDGPLYLGRDTHALSEPAFKTALEVLSANGVSTMVDAGDGYTPTPAISHAILGHNRNRASALADGIVITPSHNPPKDGGFKYNPPHGGPAETEITTEIERAANAYLREKLNGVRRGTGHEGVARHDYIANYVADLINVVDMEAIRTSGLSIGIDPLGGAAVGYWQPIIERYKINATVVNPDVDPTFRFMPLDWDGQIRMDCSSPYATKNLLKIKDKFDLSFGNDTDADRHGIVCRSGLMPPNNYLAVCVGYLKHYRANWPRDCGIGKTLVSSSMIDRVTKRHNARLVEVP
;
A
#
# COMPACT_ATOMS: atom_id res chain seq x y z
N ILE A 1 -15.65 11.50 6.74
CA ILE A 1 -15.81 10.38 5.78
C ILE A 1 -16.99 10.62 4.86
N LEU A 2 -18.18 10.93 5.37
CA LEU A 2 -19.40 11.15 4.57
C LEU A 2 -19.18 12.10 3.38
N ALA A 3 -18.64 13.30 3.66
CA ALA A 3 -18.41 14.33 2.64
C ALA A 3 -17.38 13.92 1.59
N ILE A 4 -16.24 13.33 2.00
CA ILE A 4 -15.19 12.94 1.06
C ILE A 4 -15.64 11.76 0.17
N THR A 5 -16.38 10.81 0.72
CA THR A 5 -16.89 9.68 -0.09
C THR A 5 -17.92 10.16 -1.11
N GLN A 6 -18.81 11.11 -0.73
CA GLN A 6 -19.75 11.70 -1.69
C GLN A 6 -19.01 12.47 -2.78
N ALA A 7 -18.01 13.27 -2.41
CA ALA A 7 -17.21 14.01 -3.37
C ALA A 7 -16.48 13.08 -4.37
N ILE A 8 -16.01 11.90 -3.93
CA ILE A 8 -15.45 10.89 -4.82
C ILE A 8 -16.52 10.30 -5.75
N CYS A 9 -17.72 10.04 -5.26
CA CYS A 9 -18.83 9.58 -6.11
C CYS A 9 -19.14 10.59 -7.21
N ASP A 10 -19.17 11.88 -6.87
CA ASP A 10 -19.43 12.95 -7.82
C ASP A 10 -18.30 13.10 -8.84
N TYR A 11 -17.03 13.01 -8.37
CA TYR A 11 -15.86 12.99 -9.22
C TYR A 11 -15.91 11.83 -10.22
N ARG A 12 -16.16 10.60 -9.75
CA ARG A 12 -16.32 9.42 -10.62
C ARG A 12 -17.35 9.65 -11.71
N LYS A 13 -18.51 10.17 -11.32
CA LYS A 13 -19.60 10.49 -12.24
C LYS A 13 -19.18 11.53 -13.28
N SER A 14 -18.48 12.59 -12.86
CA SER A 14 -18.03 13.66 -13.76
C SER A 14 -16.97 13.17 -14.77
N ARG A 15 -16.22 12.14 -14.41
CA ARG A 15 -15.15 11.55 -15.24
C ARG A 15 -15.59 10.30 -16.01
N GLY A 16 -16.84 9.87 -15.87
CA GLY A 16 -17.33 8.65 -16.51
C GLY A 16 -16.66 7.38 -16.00
N ILE A 17 -16.21 7.37 -14.72
CA ILE A 17 -15.64 6.19 -14.08
C ILE A 17 -16.80 5.36 -13.56
N ASP A 18 -17.18 4.31 -14.29
CA ASP A 18 -18.36 3.49 -14.07
C ASP A 18 -18.07 2.01 -13.76
N GLY A 19 -16.79 1.62 -13.73
CA GLY A 19 -16.37 0.31 -13.29
C GLY A 19 -16.44 0.14 -11.76
N PRO A 20 -16.02 -1.03 -11.23
CA PRO A 20 -16.04 -1.29 -9.80
C PRO A 20 -15.06 -0.41 -9.05
N LEU A 21 -15.42 -0.03 -7.81
CA LEU A 21 -14.54 0.62 -6.86
C LEU A 21 -13.99 -0.43 -5.89
N TYR A 22 -12.67 -0.58 -5.82
CA TYR A 22 -11.99 -1.45 -4.86
C TYR A 22 -11.79 -0.70 -3.55
N LEU A 23 -12.35 -1.22 -2.45
CA LEU A 23 -12.30 -0.59 -1.14
C LEU A 23 -11.52 -1.46 -0.16
N GLY A 24 -10.46 -0.89 0.42
CA GLY A 24 -9.66 -1.52 1.45
C GLY A 24 -9.48 -0.67 2.70
N ARG A 25 -9.07 -1.32 3.78
CA ARG A 25 -8.73 -0.66 5.05
C ARG A 25 -7.51 -1.29 5.68
N ASP A 26 -6.79 -0.50 6.47
CA ASP A 26 -5.73 -0.99 7.33
C ASP A 26 -6.23 -1.33 8.74
N THR A 27 -5.30 -1.55 9.66
CA THR A 27 -5.55 -2.01 11.03
C THR A 27 -5.78 -0.91 12.06
N HIS A 28 -5.74 0.37 11.68
CA HIS A 28 -6.01 1.47 12.60
C HIS A 28 -7.46 1.46 13.10
N ALA A 29 -7.66 1.85 14.36
CA ALA A 29 -8.98 1.83 15.00
C ALA A 29 -10.04 2.64 14.25
N LEU A 30 -9.67 3.77 13.65
CA LEU A 30 -10.58 4.62 12.90
C LEU A 30 -10.90 4.09 11.49
N SER A 31 -10.13 3.13 10.98
CA SER A 31 -10.32 2.60 9.62
C SER A 31 -11.61 1.79 9.50
N GLU A 32 -11.97 1.02 10.51
CA GLU A 32 -13.21 0.23 10.51
C GLU A 32 -14.49 1.10 10.45
N PRO A 33 -14.72 2.07 11.35
CA PRO A 33 -15.91 2.93 11.26
C PRO A 33 -15.90 3.79 9.99
N ALA A 34 -14.74 4.22 9.50
CA ALA A 34 -14.63 4.95 8.26
C ALA A 34 -15.02 4.08 7.05
N PHE A 35 -14.64 2.81 7.04
CA PHE A 35 -15.00 1.83 6.02
C PHE A 35 -16.53 1.62 5.95
N LYS A 36 -17.18 1.42 7.09
CA LYS A 36 -18.65 1.29 7.16
C LYS A 36 -19.36 2.54 6.63
N THR A 37 -18.89 3.71 7.06
CA THR A 37 -19.44 5.00 6.59
C THR A 37 -19.23 5.19 5.08
N ALA A 38 -18.09 4.79 4.54
CA ALA A 38 -17.85 4.85 3.10
C ALA A 38 -18.81 3.94 2.33
N LEU A 39 -19.06 2.72 2.80
CA LEU A 39 -20.02 1.80 2.19
C LEU A 39 -21.45 2.36 2.16
N GLU A 40 -21.90 3.03 3.23
CA GLU A 40 -23.22 3.68 3.26
C GLU A 40 -23.37 4.71 2.12
N VAL A 41 -22.33 5.50 1.86
CA VAL A 41 -22.36 6.53 0.81
C VAL A 41 -22.21 5.90 -0.58
N LEU A 42 -21.28 4.97 -0.75
CA LEU A 42 -21.05 4.29 -2.03
C LEU A 42 -22.31 3.55 -2.51
N SER A 43 -22.95 2.79 -1.62
CA SER A 43 -24.18 2.06 -1.95
C SER A 43 -25.33 3.00 -2.34
N ALA A 44 -25.53 4.10 -1.60
CA ALA A 44 -26.55 5.10 -1.90
C ALA A 44 -26.31 5.86 -3.22
N ASN A 45 -25.08 5.85 -3.72
CA ASN A 45 -24.72 6.43 -5.02
C ASN A 45 -24.68 5.38 -6.15
N GLY A 46 -25.04 4.13 -5.88
CA GLY A 46 -25.09 3.05 -6.87
C GLY A 46 -23.69 2.59 -7.34
N VAL A 47 -22.65 2.81 -6.53
CA VAL A 47 -21.29 2.41 -6.88
C VAL A 47 -21.14 0.91 -6.61
N SER A 48 -20.79 0.14 -7.64
CA SER A 48 -20.37 -1.24 -7.47
C SER A 48 -19.06 -1.29 -6.68
N THR A 49 -19.11 -1.82 -5.46
CA THR A 49 -17.96 -1.77 -4.53
C THR A 49 -17.44 -3.18 -4.24
N MET A 50 -16.13 -3.38 -4.44
CA MET A 50 -15.43 -4.63 -4.14
C MET A 50 -14.74 -4.52 -2.79
N VAL A 51 -15.08 -5.44 -1.87
CA VAL A 51 -14.48 -5.54 -0.54
C VAL A 51 -13.81 -6.89 -0.34
N ASP A 52 -12.93 -6.99 0.65
CA ASP A 52 -12.23 -8.24 0.92
C ASP A 52 -13.19 -9.40 1.22
N ALA A 53 -12.91 -10.56 0.63
CA ALA A 53 -13.76 -11.75 0.75
C ALA A 53 -13.81 -12.30 2.18
N GLY A 54 -12.74 -12.13 2.95
CA GLY A 54 -12.61 -12.56 4.34
C GLY A 54 -12.91 -11.48 5.38
N ASP A 55 -13.42 -10.31 4.97
CA ASP A 55 -13.59 -9.13 5.82
C ASP A 55 -12.28 -8.66 6.51
N GLY A 56 -11.15 -9.03 5.91
CA GLY A 56 -9.81 -8.72 6.40
C GLY A 56 -9.35 -7.29 6.09
N TYR A 57 -8.06 -7.10 6.30
CA TYR A 57 -7.36 -5.86 5.98
C TYR A 57 -6.74 -5.94 4.58
N THR A 58 -6.67 -4.80 3.89
CA THR A 58 -6.17 -4.76 2.52
C THR A 58 -5.06 -3.72 2.39
N PRO A 59 -3.83 -4.16 2.11
CA PRO A 59 -2.70 -3.26 1.85
C PRO A 59 -2.93 -2.35 0.65
N THR A 60 -2.37 -1.15 0.69
CA THR A 60 -2.40 -0.19 -0.44
C THR A 60 -1.99 -0.83 -1.77
N PRO A 61 -0.86 -1.58 -1.86
CA PRO A 61 -0.47 -2.21 -3.13
C PRO A 61 -1.45 -3.29 -3.62
N ALA A 62 -2.22 -3.93 -2.74
CA ALA A 62 -3.23 -4.91 -3.16
C ALA A 62 -4.43 -4.23 -3.86
N ILE A 63 -4.84 -3.04 -3.40
CA ILE A 63 -5.85 -2.22 -4.08
C ILE A 63 -5.34 -1.76 -5.45
N SER A 64 -4.11 -1.23 -5.51
CA SER A 64 -3.47 -0.83 -6.78
C SER A 64 -3.42 -2.00 -7.77
N HIS A 65 -3.02 -3.18 -7.32
CA HIS A 65 -3.00 -4.40 -8.13
C HIS A 65 -4.38 -4.78 -8.66
N ALA A 66 -5.42 -4.73 -7.82
CA ALA A 66 -6.79 -5.05 -8.24
C ALA A 66 -7.30 -4.08 -9.31
N ILE A 67 -7.06 -2.76 -9.14
CA ILE A 67 -7.41 -1.73 -10.13
C ILE A 67 -6.70 -2.01 -11.46
N LEU A 68 -5.38 -2.18 -11.44
CA LEU A 68 -4.58 -2.43 -12.65
C LEU A 68 -4.95 -3.75 -13.34
N GLY A 69 -5.22 -4.80 -12.54
CA GLY A 69 -5.66 -6.09 -13.04
C GLY A 69 -7.02 -5.99 -13.76
N HIS A 70 -7.98 -5.26 -13.18
CA HIS A 70 -9.27 -5.02 -13.80
C HIS A 70 -9.14 -4.17 -15.07
N ASN A 71 -8.35 -3.11 -15.02
CA ASN A 71 -8.25 -2.14 -16.11
C ASN A 71 -7.39 -2.62 -17.29
N ARG A 72 -6.65 -3.71 -17.13
CA ARG A 72 -5.79 -4.26 -18.20
C ARG A 72 -6.58 -4.51 -19.47
N ASN A 73 -6.16 -3.88 -20.58
CA ASN A 73 -6.80 -3.96 -21.89
C ASN A 73 -8.27 -3.46 -21.95
N ARG A 74 -8.69 -2.61 -21.02
CA ARG A 74 -10.01 -1.97 -21.01
C ARG A 74 -9.91 -0.50 -21.38
N ALA A 75 -10.87 -0.01 -22.16
CA ALA A 75 -11.04 1.40 -22.52
C ALA A 75 -12.26 2.04 -21.83
N SER A 76 -13.12 1.23 -21.21
CA SER A 76 -14.34 1.66 -20.53
C SER A 76 -14.61 0.77 -19.32
N ALA A 77 -15.58 1.12 -18.49
CA ALA A 77 -15.89 0.48 -17.23
C ALA A 77 -14.62 0.33 -16.35
N LEU A 78 -13.83 1.41 -16.30
CA LEU A 78 -12.57 1.42 -15.56
C LEU A 78 -12.81 1.43 -14.06
N ALA A 79 -12.07 0.58 -13.37
CA ALA A 79 -12.04 0.52 -11.92
C ALA A 79 -11.14 1.60 -11.33
N ASP A 80 -11.45 1.98 -10.11
CA ASP A 80 -10.67 2.83 -9.23
C ASP A 80 -10.71 2.27 -7.80
N GLY A 81 -10.19 2.99 -6.80
CA GLY A 81 -10.20 2.47 -5.44
C GLY A 81 -10.04 3.51 -4.35
N ILE A 82 -10.35 3.05 -3.15
CA ILE A 82 -10.16 3.80 -1.91
C ILE A 82 -9.40 2.91 -0.92
N VAL A 83 -8.38 3.48 -0.29
CA VAL A 83 -7.66 2.85 0.82
C VAL A 83 -7.85 3.70 2.07
N ILE A 84 -8.44 3.11 3.09
CA ILE A 84 -8.67 3.78 4.38
C ILE A 84 -7.50 3.46 5.29
N THR A 85 -6.59 4.41 5.42
CA THR A 85 -5.32 4.25 6.13
C THR A 85 -4.68 5.61 6.41
N PRO A 86 -4.17 5.86 7.63
CA PRO A 86 -3.25 6.96 7.89
C PRO A 86 -1.78 6.55 7.67
N SER A 87 -1.52 5.40 7.01
CA SER A 87 -0.18 4.85 6.80
C SER A 87 0.53 4.59 8.14
N HIS A 88 1.75 5.01 8.34
CA HIS A 88 2.56 4.81 9.55
C HIS A 88 2.27 5.76 10.72
N ASN A 89 1.24 6.59 10.60
CA ASN A 89 0.91 7.60 11.61
C ASN A 89 0.46 6.97 12.94
N PRO A 90 0.43 7.77 14.04
CA PRO A 90 -0.01 7.27 15.34
C PRO A 90 -1.39 6.60 15.33
N PRO A 91 -1.65 5.67 16.28
CA PRO A 91 -2.90 4.89 16.34
C PRO A 91 -4.19 5.70 16.37
N LYS A 92 -4.13 6.94 16.87
CA LYS A 92 -5.27 7.87 16.95
C LYS A 92 -5.64 8.52 15.62
N ASP A 93 -4.76 8.45 14.62
CA ASP A 93 -4.95 9.11 13.34
C ASP A 93 -5.82 8.26 12.41
N GLY A 94 -6.47 8.91 11.46
CA GLY A 94 -7.20 8.30 10.37
C GLY A 94 -6.76 8.88 9.03
N GLY A 95 -7.00 8.14 7.95
CA GLY A 95 -6.66 8.57 6.61
C GLY A 95 -7.60 8.00 5.56
N PHE A 96 -7.67 8.67 4.41
CA PHE A 96 -8.54 8.29 3.31
C PHE A 96 -7.85 8.63 2.00
N LYS A 97 -7.41 7.62 1.28
CA LYS A 97 -6.67 7.75 0.02
C LYS A 97 -7.55 7.34 -1.15
N TYR A 98 -7.56 8.11 -2.23
CA TYR A 98 -8.21 7.75 -3.48
C TYR A 98 -7.18 7.37 -4.53
N ASN A 99 -7.41 6.26 -5.21
CA ASN A 99 -6.59 5.74 -6.30
C ASN A 99 -7.43 5.75 -7.59
N PRO A 100 -7.14 6.67 -8.54
CA PRO A 100 -7.79 6.72 -9.85
C PRO A 100 -7.53 5.46 -10.71
N PRO A 101 -8.11 5.37 -11.92
CA PRO A 101 -7.98 4.18 -12.78
C PRO A 101 -6.55 3.76 -13.16
N HIS A 102 -5.56 4.61 -13.03
CA HIS A 102 -4.15 4.25 -13.23
C HIS A 102 -3.55 3.46 -12.02
N GLY A 103 -4.32 3.26 -10.94
CA GLY A 103 -3.97 2.41 -9.80
C GLY A 103 -3.02 3.03 -8.77
N GLY A 104 -2.37 4.14 -9.08
CA GLY A 104 -1.51 4.89 -8.15
C GLY A 104 -2.30 5.88 -7.28
N PRO A 105 -1.64 6.61 -6.37
CA PRO A 105 -2.28 7.68 -5.61
C PRO A 105 -2.77 8.80 -6.54
N ALA A 106 -3.89 9.43 -6.17
CA ALA A 106 -4.43 10.56 -6.93
C ALA A 106 -3.45 11.74 -6.95
N GLU A 107 -3.30 12.36 -8.11
CA GLU A 107 -2.51 13.58 -8.30
C GLU A 107 -3.14 14.77 -7.57
N THR A 108 -2.34 15.82 -7.37
CA THR A 108 -2.74 17.03 -6.62
C THR A 108 -3.99 17.69 -7.19
N GLU A 109 -4.17 17.71 -8.50
CA GLU A 109 -5.35 18.27 -9.16
C GLU A 109 -6.62 17.52 -8.76
N ILE A 110 -6.57 16.19 -8.73
CA ILE A 110 -7.69 15.32 -8.35
C ILE A 110 -8.02 15.48 -6.87
N THR A 111 -6.99 15.42 -6.02
CA THR A 111 -7.19 15.57 -4.57
C THR A 111 -7.75 16.94 -4.20
N THR A 112 -7.29 18.01 -4.86
CA THR A 112 -7.81 19.37 -4.65
C THR A 112 -9.25 19.51 -5.09
N GLU A 113 -9.64 18.89 -6.21
CA GLU A 113 -11.04 18.90 -6.68
C GLU A 113 -11.98 18.18 -5.70
N ILE A 114 -11.56 16.97 -5.25
CA ILE A 114 -12.32 16.18 -4.27
C ILE A 114 -12.41 16.91 -2.93
N GLU A 115 -11.31 17.48 -2.46
CA GLU A 115 -11.24 18.23 -1.20
C GLU A 115 -12.19 19.45 -1.24
N ARG A 116 -12.17 20.23 -2.33
CA ARG A 116 -13.05 21.38 -2.50
C ARG A 116 -14.52 20.97 -2.44
N ALA A 117 -14.90 19.88 -3.13
CA ALA A 117 -16.26 19.37 -3.10
C ALA A 117 -16.65 18.85 -1.71
N ALA A 118 -15.78 18.10 -1.05
CA ALA A 118 -16.01 17.61 0.31
C ALA A 118 -16.18 18.76 1.31
N ASN A 119 -15.36 19.81 1.22
CA ASN A 119 -15.46 20.99 2.05
C ASN A 119 -16.76 21.80 1.77
N ALA A 120 -17.29 21.78 0.55
CA ALA A 120 -18.60 22.35 0.26
C ALA A 120 -19.72 21.60 1.00
N TYR A 121 -19.73 20.26 0.94
CA TYR A 121 -20.69 19.46 1.72
C TYR A 121 -20.61 19.72 3.22
N LEU A 122 -19.39 19.89 3.78
CA LEU A 122 -19.22 20.22 5.20
C LEU A 122 -19.82 21.59 5.55
N ARG A 123 -19.60 22.61 4.71
CA ARG A 123 -20.17 23.95 4.92
C ARG A 123 -21.72 23.93 4.88
N GLU A 124 -22.28 23.07 4.03
CA GLU A 124 -23.71 22.87 3.89
C GLU A 124 -24.29 21.82 4.87
N LYS A 125 -23.54 21.51 5.95
CA LYS A 125 -23.96 20.55 7.00
C LYS A 125 -24.33 19.17 6.43
N LEU A 126 -23.58 18.71 5.45
CA LEU A 126 -23.75 17.45 4.72
C LEU A 126 -25.04 17.37 3.89
N ASN A 127 -25.69 18.52 3.59
CA ASN A 127 -26.84 18.54 2.67
C ASN A 127 -26.40 18.01 1.29
N GLY A 128 -27.18 17.09 0.71
CA GLY A 128 -26.86 16.45 -0.56
C GLY A 128 -25.99 15.19 -0.45
N VAL A 129 -25.40 14.89 0.70
CA VAL A 129 -24.71 13.61 0.93
C VAL A 129 -25.76 12.49 1.04
N ARG A 130 -25.63 11.48 0.17
CA ARG A 130 -26.53 10.32 0.17
C ARG A 130 -26.02 9.25 1.12
N ARG A 131 -26.95 8.61 1.83
CA ARG A 131 -26.64 7.49 2.73
C ARG A 131 -27.62 6.35 2.50
N GLY A 132 -27.10 5.14 2.41
CA GLY A 132 -27.85 3.90 2.27
C GLY A 132 -27.52 2.90 3.37
N THR A 133 -27.89 1.64 3.15
CA THR A 133 -27.64 0.56 4.11
C THR A 133 -26.18 0.10 4.14
N GLY A 134 -25.40 0.42 3.10
CA GLY A 134 -24.04 -0.05 2.93
C GLY A 134 -23.90 -1.48 2.38
N HIS A 135 -24.98 -2.06 1.88
CA HIS A 135 -25.00 -3.43 1.36
C HIS A 135 -25.26 -3.53 -0.14
N GLU A 136 -26.03 -2.60 -0.70
CA GLU A 136 -26.36 -2.59 -2.12
C GLU A 136 -25.11 -2.34 -2.98
N GLY A 137 -24.91 -3.16 -4.00
CA GLY A 137 -23.77 -3.04 -4.92
C GLY A 137 -22.43 -3.50 -4.34
N VAL A 138 -22.43 -4.07 -3.13
CA VAL A 138 -21.21 -4.60 -2.51
C VAL A 138 -20.99 -6.06 -2.94
N ALA A 139 -19.81 -6.36 -3.47
CA ALA A 139 -19.37 -7.69 -3.86
C ALA A 139 -18.05 -8.06 -3.19
N ARG A 140 -17.76 -9.35 -3.12
CA ARG A 140 -16.54 -9.87 -2.50
C ARG A 140 -15.43 -10.05 -3.53
N HIS A 141 -14.21 -9.69 -3.15
CA HIS A 141 -13.01 -9.85 -3.96
C HIS A 141 -11.91 -10.51 -3.11
N ASP A 142 -11.30 -11.57 -3.63
CA ASP A 142 -10.18 -12.22 -2.95
C ASP A 142 -8.87 -11.48 -3.29
N TYR A 143 -8.58 -10.43 -2.52
CA TYR A 143 -7.36 -9.65 -2.71
C TYR A 143 -6.11 -10.49 -2.46
N ILE A 144 -6.13 -11.36 -1.46
CA ILE A 144 -4.96 -12.16 -1.07
C ILE A 144 -4.61 -13.15 -2.18
N ALA A 145 -5.55 -13.98 -2.60
CA ALA A 145 -5.27 -15.01 -3.61
C ALA A 145 -4.79 -14.39 -4.93
N ASN A 146 -5.45 -13.31 -5.39
CA ASN A 146 -5.10 -12.64 -6.64
C ASN A 146 -3.71 -11.98 -6.58
N TYR A 147 -3.42 -11.25 -5.50
CA TYR A 147 -2.13 -10.58 -5.31
C TYR A 147 -0.99 -11.60 -5.19
N VAL A 148 -1.15 -12.61 -4.33
CA VAL A 148 -0.15 -13.65 -4.10
C VAL A 148 0.12 -14.46 -5.37
N ALA A 149 -0.92 -14.76 -6.16
CA ALA A 149 -0.75 -15.51 -7.42
C ALA A 149 0.08 -14.74 -8.45
N ASP A 150 -0.03 -13.41 -8.49
CA ASP A 150 0.63 -12.58 -9.50
C ASP A 150 2.08 -12.19 -9.14
N LEU A 151 2.51 -12.41 -7.89
CA LEU A 151 3.87 -12.07 -7.45
C LEU A 151 4.96 -12.69 -8.32
N ILE A 152 4.76 -13.88 -8.84
CA ILE A 152 5.73 -14.57 -9.72
C ILE A 152 6.01 -13.80 -11.01
N ASN A 153 5.10 -12.93 -11.44
CA ASN A 153 5.26 -12.11 -12.63
C ASN A 153 6.12 -10.85 -12.38
N VAL A 154 6.36 -10.52 -11.13
CA VAL A 154 7.09 -9.30 -10.73
C VAL A 154 8.33 -9.57 -9.87
N VAL A 155 8.38 -10.70 -9.18
CA VAL A 155 9.49 -11.09 -8.30
C VAL A 155 10.00 -12.47 -8.69
N ASP A 156 11.33 -12.63 -8.73
CA ASP A 156 11.95 -13.95 -8.93
C ASP A 156 11.86 -14.75 -7.62
N MET A 157 10.69 -15.38 -7.42
CA MET A 157 10.41 -16.19 -6.23
C MET A 157 11.29 -17.44 -6.15
N GLU A 158 11.76 -17.95 -7.29
CA GLU A 158 12.64 -19.11 -7.32
C GLU A 158 14.04 -18.76 -6.82
N ALA A 159 14.57 -17.59 -7.21
CA ALA A 159 15.84 -17.09 -6.68
C ALA A 159 15.78 -16.91 -5.14
N ILE A 160 14.65 -16.39 -4.63
CA ILE A 160 14.45 -16.26 -3.18
C ILE A 160 14.39 -17.63 -2.51
N ARG A 161 13.59 -18.55 -3.03
CA ARG A 161 13.42 -19.90 -2.50
C ARG A 161 14.74 -20.68 -2.43
N THR A 162 15.57 -20.58 -3.47
CA THR A 162 16.83 -21.32 -3.59
C THR A 162 18.03 -20.62 -2.95
N SER A 163 17.86 -19.38 -2.48
CA SER A 163 18.95 -18.62 -1.83
C SER A 163 19.46 -19.23 -0.55
N GLY A 164 18.65 -20.06 0.12
CA GLY A 164 18.94 -20.62 1.44
C GLY A 164 18.88 -19.60 2.58
N LEU A 165 18.52 -18.34 2.31
CA LEU A 165 18.42 -17.30 3.32
C LEU A 165 17.25 -17.56 4.27
N SER A 166 17.49 -17.33 5.57
CA SER A 166 16.44 -17.24 6.58
C SER A 166 15.96 -15.80 6.70
N ILE A 167 14.63 -15.59 6.59
CA ILE A 167 14.03 -14.26 6.52
C ILE A 167 13.08 -14.04 7.69
N GLY A 168 13.25 -12.95 8.45
CA GLY A 168 12.32 -12.49 9.46
C GLY A 168 11.40 -11.40 8.90
N ILE A 169 10.09 -11.49 9.15
CA ILE A 169 9.11 -10.55 8.63
C ILE A 169 8.30 -9.96 9.79
N ASP A 170 8.30 -8.63 9.93
CA ASP A 170 7.47 -7.92 10.89
C ASP A 170 6.50 -6.98 10.15
N PRO A 171 5.22 -7.33 10.04
CA PRO A 171 4.22 -6.46 9.43
C PRO A 171 3.87 -5.22 10.29
N LEU A 172 4.52 -5.02 11.43
CA LEU A 172 4.24 -3.95 12.40
C LEU A 172 2.76 -3.84 12.77
N GLY A 173 2.05 -4.99 12.81
CA GLY A 173 0.61 -5.06 13.08
C GLY A 173 -0.28 -4.49 11.97
N GLY A 174 0.27 -4.29 10.77
CA GLY A 174 -0.43 -3.71 9.63
C GLY A 174 -1.19 -4.71 8.76
N ALA A 175 -1.77 -4.21 7.67
CA ALA A 175 -2.65 -4.95 6.77
C ALA A 175 -1.96 -6.13 6.04
N ALA A 176 -0.62 -6.13 5.97
CA ALA A 176 0.14 -7.21 5.33
C ALA A 176 0.18 -8.50 6.16
N VAL A 177 -0.25 -8.50 7.43
CA VAL A 177 -0.26 -9.70 8.30
C VAL A 177 -0.89 -10.90 7.59
N GLY A 178 -2.06 -10.73 6.97
CA GLY A 178 -2.79 -11.80 6.31
C GLY A 178 -2.17 -12.28 4.98
N TYR A 179 -1.22 -11.55 4.41
CA TYR A 179 -0.61 -11.86 3.11
C TYR A 179 0.64 -12.73 3.21
N TRP A 180 1.40 -12.60 4.31
CA TRP A 180 2.71 -13.25 4.40
C TRP A 180 2.63 -14.76 4.48
N GLN A 181 1.71 -15.32 5.27
CA GLN A 181 1.57 -16.77 5.36
C GLN A 181 1.22 -17.41 4.00
N PRO A 182 0.22 -16.93 3.25
CA PRO A 182 -0.05 -17.40 1.88
C PRO A 182 1.14 -17.27 0.91
N ILE A 183 1.95 -16.20 1.02
CA ILE A 183 3.17 -16.02 0.22
C ILE A 183 4.20 -17.10 0.56
N ILE A 184 4.47 -17.30 1.86
CA ILE A 184 5.43 -18.28 2.37
C ILE A 184 5.05 -19.69 1.90
N GLU A 185 3.78 -20.07 2.06
CA GLU A 185 3.27 -21.39 1.69
C GLU A 185 3.31 -21.64 0.18
N ARG A 186 2.82 -20.67 -0.60
CA ARG A 186 2.74 -20.80 -2.06
C ARG A 186 4.14 -20.92 -2.68
N TYR A 187 5.07 -20.08 -2.26
CA TYR A 187 6.39 -19.99 -2.87
C TYR A 187 7.47 -20.77 -2.12
N LYS A 188 7.11 -21.42 -0.99
CA LYS A 188 8.01 -22.23 -0.18
C LYS A 188 9.30 -21.50 0.20
N ILE A 189 9.17 -20.23 0.56
CA ILE A 189 10.28 -19.40 1.01
C ILE A 189 10.59 -19.67 2.49
N ASN A 190 11.87 -19.65 2.86
CA ASN A 190 12.30 -19.82 4.24
C ASN A 190 12.14 -18.51 5.01
N ALA A 191 10.91 -18.19 5.39
CA ALA A 191 10.58 -16.96 6.07
C ALA A 191 9.65 -17.20 7.28
N THR A 192 9.76 -16.34 8.29
CA THR A 192 8.97 -16.41 9.53
C THR A 192 8.36 -15.04 9.82
N VAL A 193 7.06 -14.98 10.02
CA VAL A 193 6.39 -13.79 10.55
C VAL A 193 6.66 -13.74 12.05
N VAL A 194 7.42 -12.74 12.49
CA VAL A 194 7.89 -12.63 13.88
C VAL A 194 6.91 -11.90 14.80
N ASN A 195 5.96 -11.16 14.21
CA ASN A 195 4.91 -10.46 14.93
C ASN A 195 3.59 -10.57 14.14
N PRO A 196 2.80 -11.62 14.34
CA PRO A 196 1.53 -11.83 13.64
C PRO A 196 0.35 -11.06 14.26
N ASP A 197 0.56 -10.38 15.39
CA ASP A 197 -0.52 -9.77 16.16
C ASP A 197 -1.03 -8.49 15.47
N VAL A 198 -2.36 -8.33 15.50
CA VAL A 198 -3.05 -7.10 15.10
C VAL A 198 -3.73 -6.52 16.32
N ASP A 199 -3.34 -5.32 16.69
CA ASP A 199 -3.96 -4.54 17.78
C ASP A 199 -4.14 -3.10 17.28
N PRO A 200 -5.37 -2.60 17.12
CA PRO A 200 -5.62 -1.25 16.61
C PRO A 200 -5.03 -0.12 17.49
N THR A 201 -4.60 -0.45 18.70
CA THR A 201 -3.88 0.50 19.59
C THR A 201 -2.37 0.44 19.40
N PHE A 202 -1.84 -0.56 18.68
CA PHE A 202 -0.41 -0.79 18.44
C PHE A 202 0.45 -0.76 19.71
N ARG A 203 -0.11 -1.15 20.86
CA ARG A 203 0.57 -1.07 22.18
C ARG A 203 1.84 -1.93 22.29
N PHE A 204 2.02 -2.89 21.38
CA PHE A 204 3.24 -3.71 21.28
C PHE A 204 4.41 -2.96 20.63
N MET A 205 4.14 -1.83 19.96
CA MET A 205 5.16 -1.01 19.32
C MET A 205 5.91 -0.16 20.34
N PRO A 206 7.23 -0.02 20.18
CA PRO A 206 7.99 0.96 20.97
C PRO A 206 7.59 2.39 20.58
N LEU A 207 7.85 3.33 21.51
CA LEU A 207 7.69 4.75 21.21
C LEU A 207 8.81 5.20 20.27
N ASP A 208 8.46 6.04 19.32
CA ASP A 208 9.38 6.72 18.42
C ASP A 208 10.06 7.92 19.12
N TRP A 209 10.96 8.60 18.41
CA TRP A 209 11.76 9.72 18.94
C TRP A 209 10.90 10.86 19.50
N ASP A 210 9.68 11.04 19.01
CA ASP A 210 8.73 12.08 19.44
C ASP A 210 7.80 11.62 20.58
N GLY A 211 8.06 10.44 21.16
CA GLY A 211 7.27 9.87 22.24
C GLY A 211 5.89 9.32 21.81
N GLN A 212 5.63 9.19 20.52
CA GLN A 212 4.41 8.60 20.00
C GLN A 212 4.68 7.21 19.41
N ILE A 213 3.65 6.37 19.34
CA ILE A 213 3.72 5.12 18.57
C ILE A 213 3.61 5.49 17.09
N ARG A 214 4.58 5.03 16.30
CA ARG A 214 4.59 5.12 14.83
C ARG A 214 4.99 3.79 14.24
N MET A 215 4.37 3.42 13.13
CA MET A 215 4.70 2.20 12.39
C MET A 215 5.61 2.52 11.19
N ASP A 216 6.54 3.47 11.37
CA ASP A 216 7.51 3.84 10.34
C ASP A 216 8.63 2.80 10.26
N CYS A 217 8.58 1.96 9.24
CA CYS A 217 9.54 0.89 9.02
C CYS A 217 10.98 1.38 8.72
N SER A 218 11.17 2.67 8.45
CA SER A 218 12.50 3.30 8.32
C SER A 218 13.06 3.84 9.64
N SER A 219 12.24 3.89 10.70
CA SER A 219 12.65 4.33 12.02
C SER A 219 13.38 3.21 12.79
N PRO A 220 14.57 3.48 13.38
CA PRO A 220 15.25 2.54 14.25
C PRO A 220 14.48 2.29 15.56
N TYR A 221 13.56 3.17 15.93
CA TYR A 221 12.68 2.99 17.07
C TYR A 221 11.55 2.00 16.75
N ALA A 222 10.82 2.19 15.66
CA ALA A 222 9.77 1.30 15.24
C ALA A 222 10.30 -0.11 14.93
N THR A 223 11.50 -0.21 14.33
CA THR A 223 12.16 -1.48 14.00
C THR A 223 12.97 -2.07 15.16
N LYS A 224 12.92 -1.50 16.37
CA LYS A 224 13.67 -1.95 17.54
C LYS A 224 13.51 -3.44 17.86
N ASN A 225 12.32 -3.98 17.67
CA ASN A 225 12.05 -5.40 17.91
C ASN A 225 12.75 -6.29 16.88
N LEU A 226 12.77 -5.92 15.60
CA LEU A 226 13.56 -6.59 14.56
C LEU A 226 15.07 -6.48 14.84
N LEU A 227 15.55 -5.30 15.26
CA LEU A 227 16.94 -5.08 15.59
C LEU A 227 17.44 -5.99 16.73
N LYS A 228 16.60 -6.30 17.72
CA LYS A 228 16.93 -7.23 18.83
C LYS A 228 17.14 -8.67 18.35
N ILE A 229 16.53 -9.04 17.24
CA ILE A 229 16.59 -10.42 16.72
C ILE A 229 17.36 -10.50 15.38
N LYS A 230 18.08 -9.46 15.00
CA LYS A 230 18.81 -9.36 13.73
C LYS A 230 19.79 -10.51 13.47
N ASP A 231 20.32 -11.12 14.53
CA ASP A 231 21.28 -12.22 14.42
C ASP A 231 20.60 -13.60 14.28
N LYS A 232 19.27 -13.68 14.42
CA LYS A 232 18.50 -14.91 14.23
C LYS A 232 18.18 -15.21 12.75
N PHE A 233 18.27 -14.19 11.90
CA PHE A 233 17.95 -14.28 10.49
C PHE A 233 19.12 -13.73 9.66
N ASP A 234 19.21 -14.17 8.40
CA ASP A 234 20.18 -13.58 7.47
C ASP A 234 19.73 -12.19 7.03
N LEU A 235 18.40 -12.00 6.91
CA LEU A 235 17.73 -10.78 6.56
C LEU A 235 16.40 -10.68 7.30
N SER A 236 16.03 -9.49 7.73
CA SER A 236 14.67 -9.22 8.22
C SER A 236 14.14 -7.93 7.60
N PHE A 237 12.83 -7.78 7.54
CA PHE A 237 12.23 -6.54 7.12
C PHE A 237 10.87 -6.32 7.80
N GLY A 238 10.47 -5.06 7.87
CA GLY A 238 9.15 -4.64 8.32
C GLY A 238 8.40 -3.88 7.25
N ASN A 239 7.08 -3.94 7.30
CA ASN A 239 6.18 -3.09 6.51
C ASN A 239 5.50 -2.07 7.42
N ASP A 240 5.19 -0.89 6.88
CA ASP A 240 4.25 0.01 7.56
C ASP A 240 2.81 -0.52 7.45
N THR A 241 1.87 0.14 8.11
CA THR A 241 0.53 -0.44 8.32
C THR A 241 -0.27 -0.70 7.06
N ASP A 242 -0.09 0.07 6.01
CA ASP A 242 -0.73 -0.18 4.71
C ASP A 242 0.21 -0.83 3.68
N ALA A 243 1.43 -1.19 4.12
CA ALA A 243 2.44 -1.96 3.40
C ALA A 243 2.85 -1.38 2.03
N ASP A 244 2.81 -0.06 1.89
CA ASP A 244 3.36 0.63 0.73
C ASP A 244 4.86 0.98 0.92
N ARG A 245 5.39 0.79 2.13
CA ARG A 245 6.79 0.98 2.52
C ARG A 245 7.35 -0.22 3.26
N HIS A 246 8.69 -0.29 3.29
CA HIS A 246 9.42 -1.32 4.01
C HIS A 246 10.72 -0.78 4.59
N GLY A 247 11.20 -1.42 5.66
CA GLY A 247 12.51 -1.21 6.23
C GLY A 247 13.26 -2.53 6.34
N ILE A 248 14.54 -2.55 6.00
CA ILE A 248 15.36 -3.75 5.95
C ILE A 248 16.34 -3.76 7.11
N VAL A 249 16.39 -4.87 7.82
CA VAL A 249 17.34 -5.11 8.92
C VAL A 249 18.26 -6.25 8.54
N CYS A 250 19.55 -5.94 8.45
CA CYS A 250 20.64 -6.90 8.25
C CYS A 250 21.36 -7.13 9.58
N ARG A 251 22.32 -8.07 9.61
CA ARG A 251 23.18 -8.29 10.79
C ARG A 251 23.95 -7.03 11.22
N SER A 252 24.26 -6.14 10.27
CA SER A 252 24.89 -4.83 10.56
C SER A 252 23.92 -3.77 11.13
N GLY A 253 22.62 -4.04 11.13
CA GLY A 253 21.59 -3.12 11.60
C GLY A 253 20.57 -2.72 10.51
N LEU A 254 19.82 -1.62 10.76
CA LEU A 254 18.86 -1.08 9.82
C LEU A 254 19.59 -0.52 8.59
N MET A 255 19.20 -1.01 7.41
CA MET A 255 19.74 -0.54 6.14
C MET A 255 19.19 0.84 5.80
N PRO A 256 20.02 1.85 5.53
CA PRO A 256 19.55 3.14 5.09
C PRO A 256 18.72 3.02 3.80
N PRO A 257 17.52 3.66 3.70
CA PRO A 257 16.64 3.55 2.53
C PRO A 257 17.32 3.90 1.21
N ASN A 258 18.19 4.90 1.21
CA ASN A 258 18.94 5.29 0.00
C ASN A 258 19.90 4.19 -0.49
N ASN A 259 20.49 3.41 0.42
CA ASN A 259 21.35 2.29 0.05
C ASN A 259 20.51 1.19 -0.61
N TYR A 260 19.34 0.89 -0.03
CA TYR A 260 18.43 -0.08 -0.59
C TYR A 260 17.93 0.33 -2.00
N LEU A 261 17.54 1.60 -2.18
CA LEU A 261 17.12 2.11 -3.49
C LEU A 261 18.21 1.90 -4.55
N ALA A 262 19.48 2.16 -4.21
CA ALA A 262 20.60 1.93 -5.13
C ALA A 262 20.74 0.44 -5.50
N VAL A 263 20.59 -0.47 -4.52
CA VAL A 263 20.57 -1.92 -4.75
C VAL A 263 19.42 -2.32 -5.66
N CYS A 264 18.20 -1.82 -5.39
CA CYS A 264 17.01 -2.09 -6.21
C CYS A 264 17.21 -1.66 -7.66
N VAL A 265 17.71 -0.44 -7.89
CA VAL A 265 17.96 0.06 -9.25
C VAL A 265 18.95 -0.85 -9.98
N GLY A 266 20.06 -1.22 -9.33
CA GLY A 266 21.05 -2.12 -9.90
C GLY A 266 20.48 -3.51 -10.23
N TYR A 267 19.75 -4.09 -9.29
CA TYR A 267 19.12 -5.40 -9.47
C TYR A 267 18.09 -5.40 -10.58
N LEU A 268 17.11 -4.50 -10.52
CA LEU A 268 16.01 -4.45 -11.49
C LEU A 268 16.51 -4.17 -12.91
N LYS A 269 17.48 -3.26 -13.06
CA LYS A 269 18.05 -2.98 -14.38
C LYS A 269 18.79 -4.17 -14.97
N HIS A 270 19.37 -5.03 -14.14
CA HIS A 270 20.09 -6.22 -14.60
C HIS A 270 19.17 -7.42 -14.86
N TYR A 271 18.19 -7.66 -13.99
CA TYR A 271 17.42 -8.93 -13.96
C TYR A 271 16.01 -8.81 -14.56
N ARG A 272 15.47 -7.59 -14.79
CA ARG A 272 14.17 -7.41 -15.45
C ARG A 272 14.31 -7.58 -16.98
N ALA A 273 14.30 -8.82 -17.43
CA ALA A 273 14.49 -9.17 -18.85
C ALA A 273 13.47 -8.52 -19.81
N ASN A 274 12.25 -8.26 -19.32
CA ASN A 274 11.18 -7.65 -20.12
C ASN A 274 11.24 -6.13 -20.17
N TRP A 275 12.17 -5.50 -19.45
CA TRP A 275 12.33 -4.06 -19.54
C TRP A 275 13.13 -3.70 -20.80
N PRO A 276 12.75 -2.65 -21.52
CA PRO A 276 13.57 -2.13 -22.62
C PRO A 276 14.99 -1.83 -22.14
N ARG A 277 16.00 -2.18 -22.92
CA ARG A 277 17.41 -1.93 -22.55
C ARG A 277 17.71 -0.45 -22.34
N ASP A 278 17.00 0.41 -23.06
CA ASP A 278 17.10 1.88 -23.01
C ASP A 278 16.17 2.53 -21.98
N CYS A 279 15.42 1.72 -21.18
CA CYS A 279 14.56 2.31 -20.15
C CYS A 279 15.39 3.17 -19.19
N GLY A 280 14.89 4.39 -18.94
CA GLY A 280 15.52 5.34 -18.03
C GLY A 280 15.25 4.98 -16.56
N ILE A 281 16.03 5.59 -15.68
CA ILE A 281 15.83 5.57 -14.23
C ILE A 281 15.36 6.95 -13.81
N GLY A 282 14.16 7.02 -13.21
CA GLY A 282 13.64 8.24 -12.62
C GLY A 282 13.99 8.30 -11.13
N LYS A 283 14.39 9.46 -10.64
CA LYS A 283 14.55 9.71 -9.20
C LYS A 283 14.04 11.11 -8.86
N THR A 284 13.69 11.31 -7.59
CA THR A 284 13.41 12.65 -7.07
C THR A 284 14.69 13.35 -6.61
N LEU A 285 14.65 14.68 -6.53
CA LEU A 285 15.78 15.49 -6.08
C LEU A 285 16.27 15.10 -4.68
N VAL A 286 15.38 14.66 -3.80
CA VAL A 286 15.71 14.23 -2.43
C VAL A 286 16.36 12.86 -2.35
N SER A 287 16.40 12.10 -3.45
CA SER A 287 17.03 10.79 -3.49
C SER A 287 18.56 10.91 -3.60
N SER A 288 19.27 9.89 -3.09
CA SER A 288 20.73 9.88 -3.05
C SER A 288 21.38 9.89 -4.44
N SER A 289 22.53 10.59 -4.56
CA SER A 289 23.43 10.51 -5.72
C SER A 289 24.06 9.10 -5.94
N MET A 290 23.86 8.16 -5.03
CA MET A 290 24.20 6.75 -5.27
C MET A 290 23.42 6.19 -6.46
N ILE A 291 22.17 6.61 -6.64
CA ILE A 291 21.34 6.21 -7.79
C ILE A 291 21.98 6.68 -9.09
N ASP A 292 22.53 7.90 -9.13
CA ASP A 292 23.21 8.46 -10.30
C ASP A 292 24.40 7.57 -10.71
N ARG A 293 25.20 7.15 -9.72
CA ARG A 293 26.36 6.28 -9.95
C ARG A 293 25.96 4.90 -10.46
N VAL A 294 24.90 4.32 -9.87
CA VAL A 294 24.39 3.01 -10.31
C VAL A 294 23.81 3.12 -11.73
N THR A 295 23.02 4.15 -12.00
CA THR A 295 22.45 4.43 -13.32
C THR A 295 23.54 4.56 -14.38
N LYS A 296 24.60 5.32 -14.09
CA LYS A 296 25.77 5.47 -14.96
C LYS A 296 26.47 4.12 -15.22
N ARG A 297 26.64 3.29 -14.17
CA ARG A 297 27.26 1.96 -14.31
C ARG A 297 26.49 1.04 -15.25
N HIS A 298 25.16 1.20 -15.32
CA HIS A 298 24.29 0.43 -16.22
C HIS A 298 24.09 1.09 -17.59
N ASN A 299 24.79 2.20 -17.89
CA ASN A 299 24.61 2.99 -19.11
C ASN A 299 23.14 3.39 -19.36
N ALA A 300 22.38 3.61 -18.29
CA ALA A 300 20.98 4.01 -18.37
C ALA A 300 20.85 5.55 -18.35
N ARG A 301 19.75 6.04 -18.93
CA ARG A 301 19.41 7.46 -18.84
C ARG A 301 18.86 7.76 -17.44
N LEU A 302 19.39 8.80 -16.80
CA LEU A 302 18.85 9.34 -15.55
C LEU A 302 17.87 10.47 -15.86
N VAL A 303 16.72 10.47 -15.17
CA VAL A 303 15.75 11.57 -15.17
C VAL A 303 15.53 11.97 -13.72
N GLU A 304 15.90 13.20 -13.38
CA GLU A 304 15.65 13.76 -12.05
C GLU A 304 14.41 14.67 -12.13
N VAL A 305 13.51 14.50 -11.18
CA VAL A 305 12.28 15.29 -11.02
C VAL A 305 12.24 15.93 -9.64
N PRO A 306 11.49 17.04 -9.46
CA PRO A 306 11.30 17.66 -8.15
C PRO A 306 10.83 16.71 -7.07
#